data_a728647959b38665ce379e8ba2213b0b
#
_entry.id   a728647959b38665ce379e8ba2213b0b
#
_cell.length_a   1.000
_cell.length_b   1.000
_cell.length_c   1.000
_cell.angle_alpha   90.00
_cell.angle_beta   90.00
_cell.angle_gamma   90.00
#
_symmetry.space_group_name_H-M   'P 1'
#
loop_
_entity.id
_entity.type
_entity.pdbx_description
1 polymer ?
#
loop_
_entity_poly.entity_id
_entity_poly.type
_entity_poly.pdbx_seq_one_letter_code
_entity_poly.pdbx_strand_id
1 'polypeptide(L)'
;MKQIYILAIIVLASCNFSNQKEKSQEAWTFNEFVKLDSANPILSPDTSYRFNCPITNKPVQWQSKNVLNPTAFVKEGKVYLLYRAQDSAMTSRLGLAISEDGIHFIKQAAPVFYPAKDSFLKYEWKGGVEDPRIVQTPDSSYLLTYTSYDGKTARLCFATTRDLIHWEKRGPVLQSPKYINTWSKSGAVIVERVGSQMIAKKINGRYWMYFGDTNLFMAYSTDLLHWEALENAESKILVNVLSPRAGYFDSRLVEPGPFALYTKKGIVLIYNSSNAANNNDSTLPKFTYSAAQVLYDKSIPYKQIDRTKTYFIHPDKPYEKIGEVNEVCFVEGLVYFKDQWILYYGTADSKIAVAIANHKL
;
A
#
# COMPACT_ATOMS: atom_id res chain seq x y z
N MET A 1 -24.50 -21.20 -82.89
CA MET A 1 -24.62 -21.39 -81.43
C MET A 1 -23.31 -20.95 -80.81
N LYS A 2 -23.30 -19.76 -80.19
CA LYS A 2 -22.13 -19.22 -79.50
C LYS A 2 -22.34 -19.39 -77.99
N GLN A 3 -21.55 -20.22 -77.34
CA GLN A 3 -21.53 -20.39 -75.88
C GLN A 3 -20.75 -19.23 -75.28
N ILE A 4 -21.40 -18.47 -74.36
CA ILE A 4 -20.80 -17.43 -73.55
C ILE A 4 -20.41 -18.06 -72.20
N TYR A 5 -19.12 -18.12 -71.90
CA TYR A 5 -18.61 -18.49 -70.55
C TYR A 5 -18.59 -17.25 -69.69
N ILE A 6 -19.37 -17.25 -68.58
CA ILE A 6 -19.33 -16.25 -67.53
C ILE A 6 -18.30 -16.69 -66.53
N LEU A 7 -17.23 -15.93 -66.39
CA LEU A 7 -16.17 -16.11 -65.39
C LEU A 7 -16.61 -15.42 -64.11
N ALA A 8 -16.95 -16.17 -63.06
CA ALA A 8 -17.26 -15.63 -61.76
C ALA A 8 -15.95 -15.39 -60.99
N ILE A 9 -15.62 -14.11 -60.77
CA ILE A 9 -14.50 -13.73 -59.90
C ILE A 9 -14.99 -13.76 -58.42
N ILE A 10 -14.51 -14.71 -57.65
CA ILE A 10 -14.73 -14.77 -56.20
C ILE A 10 -13.66 -13.89 -55.54
N VAL A 11 -14.05 -12.72 -55.05
CA VAL A 11 -13.20 -11.89 -54.22
C VAL A 11 -13.23 -12.45 -52.78
N LEU A 12 -12.16 -13.09 -52.38
CA LEU A 12 -11.94 -13.50 -51.01
C LEU A 12 -11.52 -12.25 -50.21
N ALA A 13 -12.45 -11.65 -49.47
CA ALA A 13 -12.14 -10.64 -48.45
C ALA A 13 -11.54 -11.35 -47.24
N SER A 14 -10.22 -11.33 -47.10
CA SER A 14 -9.52 -11.77 -45.91
C SER A 14 -9.76 -10.73 -44.79
N CYS A 15 -10.73 -11.00 -43.93
CA CYS A 15 -10.85 -10.28 -42.67
C CYS A 15 -9.66 -10.66 -41.77
N ASN A 16 -8.68 -9.78 -41.70
CA ASN A 16 -7.67 -9.82 -40.63
C ASN A 16 -8.36 -9.53 -39.31
N PHE A 17 -8.84 -10.54 -38.63
CA PHE A 17 -9.13 -10.46 -37.19
C PHE A 17 -7.80 -10.30 -36.46
N SER A 18 -7.45 -9.07 -36.10
CA SER A 18 -6.45 -8.84 -35.08
C SER A 18 -6.94 -9.46 -33.78
N ASN A 19 -6.39 -10.59 -33.42
CA ASN A 19 -6.53 -11.18 -32.09
C ASN A 19 -5.90 -10.24 -31.05
N GLN A 20 -6.57 -9.17 -30.67
CA GLN A 20 -6.42 -8.60 -29.35
C GLN A 20 -6.97 -9.67 -28.39
N LYS A 21 -6.07 -10.47 -27.79
CA LYS A 21 -6.39 -11.20 -26.57
C LYS A 21 -6.83 -10.14 -25.56
N GLU A 22 -8.13 -9.94 -25.39
CA GLU A 22 -8.67 -9.34 -24.19
C GLU A 22 -8.02 -10.09 -23.03
N LYS A 23 -7.20 -9.38 -22.23
CA LYS A 23 -6.71 -9.88 -20.95
C LYS A 23 -7.97 -10.14 -20.12
N SER A 24 -8.44 -11.40 -20.04
CA SER A 24 -9.53 -11.77 -19.16
C SER A 24 -9.07 -11.43 -17.75
N GLN A 25 -9.64 -10.37 -17.19
CA GLN A 25 -9.38 -9.97 -15.82
C GLN A 25 -9.85 -11.11 -14.90
N GLU A 26 -9.00 -11.51 -13.99
CA GLU A 26 -9.35 -12.56 -13.03
C GLU A 26 -10.51 -12.05 -12.15
N ALA A 27 -11.56 -12.84 -12.03
CA ALA A 27 -12.86 -12.42 -11.44
C ALA A 27 -12.81 -11.97 -9.97
N TRP A 28 -11.63 -12.03 -9.32
CA TRP A 28 -11.42 -11.65 -7.94
C TRP A 28 -10.54 -10.39 -7.76
N THR A 29 -9.91 -9.90 -8.84
CA THR A 29 -9.01 -8.74 -8.78
C THR A 29 -9.77 -7.42 -8.81
N PHE A 30 -9.17 -6.38 -8.24
CA PHE A 30 -9.55 -5.01 -8.58
C PHE A 30 -9.35 -4.80 -10.08
N ASN A 31 -10.23 -4.00 -10.68
CA ASN A 31 -10.10 -3.60 -12.07
C ASN A 31 -8.88 -2.69 -12.28
N GLU A 32 -8.60 -2.39 -13.54
CA GLU A 32 -7.55 -1.47 -13.93
C GLU A 32 -7.77 -0.09 -13.28
N PHE A 33 -6.72 0.41 -12.61
CA PHE A 33 -6.67 1.76 -12.07
C PHE A 33 -6.08 2.69 -13.12
N VAL A 34 -6.82 3.75 -13.45
CA VAL A 34 -6.40 4.79 -14.41
C VAL A 34 -5.76 5.94 -13.64
N LYS A 35 -4.51 6.27 -13.96
CA LYS A 35 -3.78 7.41 -13.37
C LYS A 35 -4.40 8.72 -13.81
N LEU A 36 -4.61 9.64 -12.88
CA LEU A 36 -5.15 10.97 -13.18
C LEU A 36 -4.02 11.97 -13.52
N ASP A 37 -3.44 11.84 -14.69
CA ASP A 37 -2.28 12.64 -15.10
C ASP A 37 -2.53 14.16 -15.10
N SER A 38 -3.79 14.59 -15.25
CA SER A 38 -4.17 16.02 -15.17
C SER A 38 -4.08 16.61 -13.76
N ALA A 39 -4.10 15.75 -12.72
CA ALA A 39 -4.01 16.15 -11.32
C ALA A 39 -2.69 15.72 -10.66
N ASN A 40 -2.04 14.68 -11.18
CA ASN A 40 -0.84 14.11 -10.60
C ASN A 40 0.43 14.95 -10.84
N PRO A 41 1.31 15.08 -9.86
CA PRO A 41 1.19 14.57 -8.48
C PRO A 41 0.26 15.42 -7.62
N ILE A 42 -0.60 14.79 -6.81
CA ILE A 42 -1.58 15.48 -5.95
C ILE A 42 -0.98 16.09 -4.68
N LEU A 43 0.13 15.56 -4.17
CA LEU A 43 0.90 16.13 -3.08
C LEU A 43 2.40 16.12 -3.41
N SER A 44 3.08 17.21 -3.04
CA SER A 44 4.51 17.39 -3.25
C SER A 44 5.17 18.00 -2.01
N PRO A 45 6.49 17.87 -1.84
CA PRO A 45 7.25 18.55 -0.81
C PRO A 45 7.00 20.06 -0.80
N ASP A 46 7.10 20.66 0.40
CA ASP A 46 6.88 22.09 0.58
C ASP A 46 7.72 22.62 1.73
N THR A 47 8.58 23.59 1.46
CA THR A 47 9.51 24.20 2.42
C THR A 47 8.86 25.26 3.30
N SER A 48 7.64 25.69 3.00
CA SER A 48 6.92 26.70 3.79
C SER A 48 6.40 26.17 5.13
N TYR A 49 6.15 24.85 5.22
CA TYR A 49 5.61 24.21 6.42
C TYR A 49 6.68 24.00 7.48
N ARG A 50 6.45 24.55 8.67
CA ARG A 50 7.35 24.46 9.82
C ARG A 50 6.65 23.85 11.02
N PHE A 51 7.43 23.12 11.82
CA PHE A 51 6.98 22.44 13.02
C PHE A 51 8.08 22.48 14.07
N ASN A 52 7.74 22.79 15.32
CA ASN A 52 8.70 22.76 16.43
C ASN A 52 8.91 21.30 16.86
N CYS A 53 10.05 20.73 16.48
CA CYS A 53 10.37 19.33 16.80
C CYS A 53 10.58 19.17 18.31
N PRO A 54 9.80 18.32 19.00
CA PRO A 54 9.90 18.17 20.46
C PRO A 54 11.22 17.52 20.91
N ILE A 55 11.93 16.83 20.02
CA ILE A 55 13.20 16.19 20.33
C ILE A 55 14.34 17.18 20.31
N THR A 56 14.44 17.98 19.26
CA THR A 56 15.53 18.96 19.07
C THR A 56 15.23 20.33 19.68
N ASN A 57 13.96 20.60 20.04
CA ASN A 57 13.45 21.91 20.46
C ASN A 57 13.73 23.02 19.43
N LYS A 58 13.74 22.67 18.14
CA LYS A 58 14.00 23.61 17.04
C LYS A 58 12.89 23.51 15.99
N PRO A 59 12.59 24.61 15.26
CA PRO A 59 11.72 24.54 14.10
C PRO A 59 12.40 23.75 12.99
N VAL A 60 11.64 22.84 12.36
CA VAL A 60 12.08 22.04 11.20
C VAL A 60 11.09 22.18 10.05
N GLN A 61 11.60 22.19 8.83
CA GLN A 61 10.80 22.13 7.60
C GLN A 61 10.45 20.65 7.33
N TRP A 62 9.44 20.14 8.03
CA TRP A 62 9.18 18.74 8.24
C TRP A 62 8.75 17.94 6.99
N GLN A 63 8.33 18.61 5.90
CA GLN A 63 7.97 18.02 4.62
C GLN A 63 8.72 18.65 3.44
N SER A 64 9.96 19.11 3.69
CA SER A 64 10.73 19.84 2.68
C SER A 64 11.44 18.95 1.67
N LYS A 65 11.74 17.70 2.02
CA LYS A 65 12.53 16.79 1.19
C LYS A 65 11.63 15.86 0.37
N ASN A 66 10.81 15.05 1.02
CA ASN A 66 9.94 14.07 0.39
C ASN A 66 8.54 14.05 1.03
N VAL A 67 7.53 13.75 0.21
CA VAL A 67 6.15 13.47 0.60
C VAL A 67 5.73 12.21 -0.15
N LEU A 68 5.49 11.09 0.56
CA LEU A 68 5.37 9.76 -0.05
C LEU A 68 4.52 8.83 0.80
N ASN A 69 4.27 7.63 0.30
CA ASN A 69 3.68 6.47 1.00
C ASN A 69 2.45 6.85 1.83
N PRO A 70 1.33 7.20 1.18
CA PRO A 70 0.13 7.65 1.84
C PRO A 70 -0.79 6.50 2.18
N THR A 71 -1.43 6.51 3.36
CA THR A 71 -2.65 5.75 3.59
C THR A 71 -3.87 6.66 3.53
N ALA A 72 -5.05 6.10 3.24
CA ALA A 72 -6.27 6.88 3.09
C ALA A 72 -7.48 6.21 3.76
N PHE A 73 -8.42 7.01 4.21
CA PHE A 73 -9.71 6.55 4.73
C PHE A 73 -10.79 7.61 4.52
N VAL A 74 -12.05 7.20 4.59
CA VAL A 74 -13.20 8.10 4.48
C VAL A 74 -13.78 8.37 5.85
N LYS A 75 -13.98 9.65 6.18
CA LYS A 75 -14.65 10.09 7.40
C LYS A 75 -15.53 11.31 7.08
N GLU A 76 -16.79 11.30 7.57
CA GLU A 76 -17.72 12.43 7.41
C GLU A 76 -17.85 12.92 5.96
N GLY A 77 -17.90 11.99 4.99
CA GLY A 77 -18.07 12.32 3.57
C GLY A 77 -16.85 12.94 2.88
N LYS A 78 -15.68 12.91 3.52
CA LYS A 78 -14.40 13.41 3.00
C LYS A 78 -13.33 12.32 3.00
N VAL A 79 -12.34 12.46 2.13
CA VAL A 79 -11.16 11.62 2.14
C VAL A 79 -10.07 12.26 2.99
N TYR A 80 -9.55 11.49 3.92
CA TYR A 80 -8.40 11.82 4.76
C TYR A 80 -7.20 11.03 4.29
N LEU A 81 -6.07 11.71 4.10
CA LEU A 81 -4.81 11.13 3.65
C LEU A 81 -3.76 11.35 4.72
N LEU A 82 -3.30 10.27 5.39
CA LEU A 82 -2.09 10.29 6.20
C LEU A 82 -0.92 9.94 5.31
N TYR A 83 0.14 10.74 5.32
CA TYR A 83 1.28 10.55 4.43
C TYR A 83 2.61 10.71 5.16
N ARG A 84 3.60 9.93 4.75
CA ARG A 84 4.97 10.09 5.20
C ARG A 84 5.56 11.36 4.60
N ALA A 85 6.22 12.16 5.44
CA ALA A 85 6.94 13.34 5.04
C ALA A 85 8.32 13.39 5.69
N GLN A 86 9.32 13.83 4.94
CA GLN A 86 10.71 13.88 5.41
C GLN A 86 11.27 15.29 5.35
N ASP A 87 12.00 15.65 6.39
CA ASP A 87 12.85 16.84 6.41
C ASP A 87 14.19 16.58 5.71
N SER A 88 15.04 17.61 5.63
CA SER A 88 16.38 17.50 5.02
C SER A 88 17.32 16.54 5.74
N ALA A 89 17.05 16.16 6.98
CA ALA A 89 17.79 15.15 7.73
C ALA A 89 17.23 13.73 7.54
N MET A 90 16.24 13.55 6.66
CA MET A 90 15.54 12.29 6.38
C MET A 90 14.75 11.75 7.58
N THR A 91 14.43 12.57 8.56
CA THR A 91 13.56 12.16 9.67
C THR A 91 12.10 12.17 9.21
N SER A 92 11.46 11.02 9.28
CA SER A 92 10.09 10.80 8.83
C SER A 92 9.06 11.17 9.91
N ARG A 93 7.96 11.81 9.47
CA ARG A 93 6.77 12.16 10.25
C ARG A 93 5.53 11.93 9.41
N LEU A 94 4.35 11.83 10.03
CA LEU A 94 3.11 11.70 9.28
C LEU A 94 2.36 13.03 9.26
N GLY A 95 2.08 13.49 8.05
CA GLY A 95 1.18 14.60 7.78
C GLY A 95 -0.25 14.12 7.55
N LEU A 96 -1.20 15.05 7.67
CA LEU A 96 -2.61 14.83 7.35
C LEU A 96 -3.05 15.83 6.29
N ALA A 97 -3.74 15.35 5.27
CA ALA A 97 -4.40 16.17 4.27
C ALA A 97 -5.85 15.70 4.10
N ILE A 98 -6.76 16.64 3.78
CA ILE A 98 -8.21 16.37 3.69
C ILE A 98 -8.72 16.86 2.35
N SER A 99 -9.62 16.07 1.74
CA SER A 99 -10.22 16.35 0.43
C SER A 99 -11.73 16.09 0.43
N GLU A 100 -12.47 16.97 -0.23
CA GLU A 100 -13.93 16.83 -0.50
C GLU A 100 -14.20 15.93 -1.72
N ASP A 101 -13.24 15.80 -2.62
CA ASP A 101 -13.40 15.08 -3.88
C ASP A 101 -12.46 13.86 -4.03
N GLY A 102 -11.50 13.68 -3.12
CA GLY A 102 -10.51 12.63 -3.16
C GLY A 102 -9.32 12.91 -4.08
N ILE A 103 -9.22 14.12 -4.66
CA ILE A 103 -8.17 14.51 -5.61
C ILE A 103 -7.45 15.77 -5.14
N HIS A 104 -8.18 16.80 -4.74
CA HIS A 104 -7.62 18.07 -4.29
C HIS A 104 -7.56 18.10 -2.77
N PHE A 105 -6.34 18.07 -2.23
CA PHE A 105 -6.08 17.94 -0.80
C PHE A 105 -5.58 19.25 -0.17
N ILE A 106 -6.08 19.56 1.02
CA ILE A 106 -5.59 20.64 1.87
C ILE A 106 -4.77 20.02 3.00
N LYS A 107 -3.46 20.31 3.04
CA LYS A 107 -2.53 19.82 4.05
C LYS A 107 -2.72 20.53 5.39
N GLN A 108 -2.57 19.81 6.50
CA GLN A 108 -2.44 20.40 7.84
C GLN A 108 -1.08 21.07 8.00
N ALA A 109 -1.02 22.14 8.82
CA ALA A 109 0.19 22.95 9.00
C ALA A 109 1.34 22.19 9.69
N ALA A 110 1.01 21.26 10.59
CA ALA A 110 1.97 20.47 11.36
C ALA A 110 1.74 18.97 11.15
N PRO A 111 2.77 18.12 11.38
CA PRO A 111 2.58 16.68 11.38
C PRO A 111 1.64 16.27 12.53
N VAL A 112 0.81 15.27 12.29
CA VAL A 112 -0.14 14.76 13.29
C VAL A 112 0.39 13.55 14.06
N PHE A 113 1.46 12.91 13.55
CA PHE A 113 2.10 11.78 14.22
C PHE A 113 3.62 11.82 13.97
N TYR A 114 4.42 11.77 15.02
CA TYR A 114 5.86 12.00 14.95
C TYR A 114 6.60 11.41 16.17
N PRO A 115 7.93 11.24 16.10
CA PRO A 115 8.74 10.88 17.26
C PRO A 115 8.60 11.94 18.39
N ALA A 116 8.32 11.46 19.60
CA ALA A 116 8.12 12.29 20.78
C ALA A 116 9.03 11.86 21.94
N LYS A 117 9.14 12.67 22.99
CA LYS A 117 9.88 12.32 24.22
C LYS A 117 9.07 11.35 25.07
N ASP A 118 8.77 10.18 24.53
CA ASP A 118 8.02 9.10 25.16
C ASP A 118 8.85 7.80 25.22
N SER A 119 8.29 6.72 25.73
CA SER A 119 8.97 5.42 25.87
C SER A 119 9.30 4.75 24.52
N PHE A 120 8.71 5.23 23.42
CA PHE A 120 8.90 4.68 22.08
C PHE A 120 9.98 5.40 21.28
N LEU A 121 10.51 6.53 21.78
CA LEU A 121 11.58 7.30 21.13
C LEU A 121 12.77 6.41 20.72
N LYS A 122 13.12 5.43 21.53
CA LYS A 122 14.22 4.46 21.26
C LYS A 122 14.03 3.64 19.99
N TYR A 123 12.80 3.50 19.50
CA TYR A 123 12.46 2.80 18.26
C TYR A 123 12.29 3.76 17.06
N GLU A 124 12.04 5.04 17.33
CA GLU A 124 11.65 6.02 16.31
C GLU A 124 12.74 7.03 15.96
N TRP A 125 13.77 7.18 16.80
CA TRP A 125 14.78 8.20 16.58
C TRP A 125 16.11 7.57 16.14
N LYS A 126 16.70 8.04 14.98
CA LYS A 126 16.46 9.31 14.29
C LYS A 126 15.66 9.13 12.98
N GLY A 127 15.41 7.92 12.49
CA GLY A 127 14.73 7.71 11.20
C GLY A 127 13.29 8.20 11.19
N GLY A 128 12.58 8.04 12.29
CA GLY A 128 11.22 8.57 12.44
C GLY A 128 10.13 7.51 12.39
N VAL A 129 8.94 7.94 12.00
CA VAL A 129 7.73 7.15 11.81
C VAL A 129 7.38 7.15 10.33
N GLU A 130 7.21 5.97 9.74
CA GLU A 130 7.19 5.76 8.30
C GLU A 130 5.99 4.92 7.86
N ASP A 131 5.62 5.02 6.60
CA ASP A 131 4.79 4.09 5.84
C ASP A 131 3.50 3.69 6.61
N PRO A 132 2.56 4.63 6.82
CA PRO A 132 1.36 4.42 7.60
C PRO A 132 0.35 3.54 6.88
N ARG A 133 -0.37 2.68 7.63
CA ARG A 133 -1.61 2.04 7.18
C ARG A 133 -2.66 2.20 8.24
N ILE A 134 -3.85 2.63 7.87
CA ILE A 134 -4.93 2.91 8.83
C ILE A 134 -6.18 2.14 8.47
N VAL A 135 -6.85 1.60 9.48
CA VAL A 135 -8.16 0.96 9.35
C VAL A 135 -9.07 1.41 10.48
N GLN A 136 -10.36 1.38 10.26
CA GLN A 136 -11.33 1.61 11.32
C GLN A 136 -11.51 0.31 12.14
N THR A 137 -11.69 0.47 13.44
CA THR A 137 -12.01 -0.64 14.35
C THR A 137 -13.53 -0.74 14.55
N PRO A 138 -14.07 -1.87 15.02
CA PRO A 138 -15.51 -2.03 15.24
C PRO A 138 -16.13 -1.04 16.23
N ASP A 139 -15.35 -0.46 17.14
CA ASP A 139 -15.79 0.57 18.10
C ASP A 139 -15.68 2.01 17.54
N SER A 140 -15.48 2.14 16.23
CA SER A 140 -15.33 3.41 15.51
C SER A 140 -14.07 4.22 15.83
N SER A 141 -13.11 3.62 16.54
CA SER A 141 -11.75 4.16 16.63
C SER A 141 -10.92 3.78 15.39
N TYR A 142 -9.68 4.18 15.34
CA TYR A 142 -8.74 3.87 14.25
C TYR A 142 -7.52 3.16 14.79
N LEU A 143 -7.08 2.15 14.05
CA LEU A 143 -5.80 1.47 14.23
C LEU A 143 -4.86 1.91 13.11
N LEU A 144 -3.76 2.55 13.49
CA LEU A 144 -2.64 2.89 12.63
C LEU A 144 -1.54 1.86 12.82
N THR A 145 -1.09 1.22 11.78
CA THR A 145 0.20 0.53 11.74
C THR A 145 1.21 1.43 11.04
N TYR A 146 2.44 1.45 11.51
CA TYR A 146 3.52 2.25 10.95
C TYR A 146 4.87 1.57 11.15
N THR A 147 5.85 1.95 10.38
CA THR A 147 7.23 1.53 10.58
C THR A 147 7.95 2.55 11.45
N SER A 148 8.47 2.13 12.60
CA SER A 148 9.42 2.92 13.37
C SER A 148 10.84 2.60 12.91
N TYR A 149 11.67 3.63 12.71
CA TYR A 149 13.05 3.44 12.29
C TYR A 149 14.01 4.20 13.21
N ASP A 150 14.86 3.47 13.93
CA ASP A 150 15.83 4.03 14.86
C ASP A 150 17.17 4.40 14.21
N GLY A 151 17.28 4.27 12.88
CA GLY A 151 18.51 4.44 12.12
C GLY A 151 19.28 3.13 11.90
N LYS A 152 18.81 2.01 12.45
CA LYS A 152 19.40 0.68 12.31
C LYS A 152 18.40 -0.40 11.98
N THR A 153 17.27 -0.44 12.70
CA THR A 153 16.25 -1.48 12.61
C THR A 153 14.89 -0.87 12.36
N ALA A 154 14.23 -1.31 11.31
CA ALA A 154 12.83 -1.01 11.05
C ALA A 154 11.95 -1.99 11.85
N ARG A 155 10.96 -1.47 12.58
CA ARG A 155 10.02 -2.27 13.35
C ARG A 155 8.59 -1.87 13.02
N LEU A 156 7.77 -2.86 12.72
CA LEU A 156 6.33 -2.65 12.61
C LEU A 156 5.77 -2.30 13.98
N CYS A 157 5.26 -1.09 14.10
CA CYS A 157 4.62 -0.55 15.29
C CYS A 157 3.15 -0.22 15.02
N PHE A 158 2.40 0.05 16.08
CA PHE A 158 1.01 0.49 15.94
C PHE A 158 0.62 1.53 16.99
N ALA A 159 -0.43 2.27 16.65
CA ALA A 159 -1.05 3.28 17.50
C ALA A 159 -2.57 3.29 17.30
N THR A 160 -3.29 3.83 18.27
CA THR A 160 -4.75 3.99 18.20
C THR A 160 -5.15 5.45 18.37
N THR A 161 -6.29 5.83 17.78
CA THR A 161 -6.86 7.16 17.94
C THR A 161 -8.38 7.15 17.72
N ARG A 162 -9.09 8.13 18.28
CA ARG A 162 -10.51 8.38 18.02
C ARG A 162 -10.74 9.62 17.16
N ASP A 163 -9.80 10.55 17.15
CA ASP A 163 -9.96 11.88 16.56
C ASP A 163 -8.88 12.27 15.54
N LEU A 164 -7.86 11.40 15.31
CA LEU A 164 -6.73 11.61 14.41
C LEU A 164 -5.74 12.72 14.85
N ILE A 165 -5.94 13.24 16.03
CA ILE A 165 -5.12 14.30 16.66
C ILE A 165 -4.38 13.73 17.88
N HIS A 166 -5.12 13.03 18.73
CA HIS A 166 -4.57 12.41 19.93
C HIS A 166 -4.30 10.93 19.65
N TRP A 167 -3.04 10.56 19.65
CA TRP A 167 -2.58 9.22 19.35
C TRP A 167 -2.04 8.52 20.58
N GLU A 168 -2.47 7.29 20.78
CA GLU A 168 -1.91 6.40 21.79
C GLU A 168 -0.99 5.41 21.10
N LYS A 169 0.32 5.63 21.18
CA LYS A 169 1.34 4.70 20.68
C LYS A 169 1.33 3.43 21.51
N ARG A 170 1.38 2.29 20.86
CA ARG A 170 1.38 0.96 21.49
C ARG A 170 2.73 0.24 21.33
N GLY A 171 3.63 0.78 20.50
CA GLY A 171 4.94 0.20 20.25
C GLY A 171 4.94 -0.92 19.22
N PRO A 172 5.98 -1.76 19.22
CA PRO A 172 6.12 -2.84 18.26
C PRO A 172 4.96 -3.84 18.28
N VAL A 173 4.52 -4.27 17.10
CA VAL A 173 3.50 -5.34 16.95
C VAL A 173 4.04 -6.67 17.50
N LEU A 174 5.30 -6.98 17.18
CA LEU A 174 5.98 -8.20 17.63
C LEU A 174 6.75 -7.92 18.93
N GLN A 175 6.09 -8.03 20.07
CA GLN A 175 6.66 -7.64 21.37
C GLN A 175 7.51 -8.73 22.04
N SER A 176 7.47 -9.97 21.54
CA SER A 176 8.24 -11.04 22.15
C SER A 176 9.76 -10.79 22.02
N PRO A 177 10.60 -11.17 23.01
CA PRO A 177 12.05 -11.04 22.93
C PRO A 177 12.67 -11.65 21.67
N LYS A 178 12.03 -12.67 21.11
CA LYS A 178 12.42 -13.35 19.88
C LYS A 178 12.32 -12.46 18.65
N TYR A 179 11.31 -11.57 18.57
CA TYR A 179 10.99 -10.83 17.35
C TYR A 179 11.10 -9.32 17.48
N ILE A 180 11.24 -8.76 18.67
CA ILE A 180 11.22 -7.30 18.89
C ILE A 180 12.31 -6.55 18.11
N ASN A 181 13.40 -7.22 17.76
CA ASN A 181 14.48 -6.67 16.96
C ASN A 181 14.54 -7.26 15.53
N THR A 182 13.51 -8.00 15.13
CA THR A 182 13.38 -8.48 13.76
C THR A 182 12.96 -7.32 12.85
N TRP A 183 13.63 -7.20 11.70
CA TRP A 183 13.22 -6.28 10.66
C TRP A 183 11.78 -6.58 10.23
N SER A 184 10.89 -5.65 10.44
CA SER A 184 9.46 -5.81 10.14
C SER A 184 8.84 -4.48 9.70
N LYS A 185 7.97 -4.53 8.70
CA LYS A 185 7.36 -3.36 8.09
C LYS A 185 5.92 -3.67 7.64
N SER A 186 5.18 -2.63 7.27
CA SER A 186 4.02 -2.69 6.36
C SER A 186 2.90 -3.61 6.84
N GLY A 187 2.22 -3.21 7.92
CA GLY A 187 1.13 -3.99 8.50
C GLY A 187 -0.21 -3.76 7.80
N ALA A 188 -0.67 -4.71 6.99
CA ALA A 188 -1.96 -4.69 6.30
C ALA A 188 -3.00 -5.53 7.05
N VAL A 189 -3.87 -4.89 7.83
CA VAL A 189 -4.97 -5.54 8.56
C VAL A 189 -6.06 -5.99 7.60
N ILE A 190 -6.66 -7.16 7.86
CA ILE A 190 -7.82 -7.64 7.09
C ILE A 190 -9.06 -6.87 7.51
N VAL A 191 -9.75 -6.29 6.52
CA VAL A 191 -10.95 -5.46 6.70
C VAL A 191 -12.11 -5.98 5.86
N GLU A 192 -13.32 -5.62 6.25
CA GLU A 192 -14.50 -5.65 5.38
C GLU A 192 -14.95 -4.22 5.06
N ARG A 193 -15.50 -4.04 3.87
CA ARG A 193 -16.07 -2.76 3.45
C ARG A 193 -17.52 -2.64 3.91
N VAL A 194 -17.83 -1.58 4.66
CA VAL A 194 -19.19 -1.21 5.06
C VAL A 194 -19.44 0.22 4.57
N GLY A 195 -20.19 0.38 3.49
CA GLY A 195 -20.28 1.67 2.80
C GLY A 195 -18.94 2.11 2.24
N SER A 196 -18.43 3.24 2.68
CA SER A 196 -17.07 3.74 2.37
C SER A 196 -16.02 3.40 3.43
N GLN A 197 -16.43 2.77 4.54
CA GLN A 197 -15.53 2.47 5.65
C GLN A 197 -14.89 1.10 5.49
N MET A 198 -13.61 0.99 5.87
CA MET A 198 -12.81 -0.23 5.90
C MET A 198 -12.63 -0.64 7.36
N ILE A 199 -13.47 -1.57 7.82
CA ILE A 199 -13.55 -1.95 9.22
C ILE A 199 -12.80 -3.26 9.45
N ALA A 200 -11.91 -3.31 10.45
CA ALA A 200 -11.17 -4.51 10.83
C ALA A 200 -12.10 -5.69 11.08
N LYS A 201 -11.82 -6.83 10.44
CA LYS A 201 -12.69 -8.01 10.44
C LYS A 201 -12.08 -9.19 11.17
N LYS A 202 -12.86 -9.82 12.06
CA LYS A 202 -12.50 -11.12 12.63
C LYS A 202 -12.78 -12.26 11.66
N ILE A 203 -11.82 -13.18 11.57
CA ILE A 203 -11.96 -14.49 10.92
C ILE A 203 -11.61 -15.54 11.94
N ASN A 204 -12.53 -16.46 12.21
CA ASN A 204 -12.39 -17.50 13.24
C ASN A 204 -12.01 -16.91 14.62
N GLY A 205 -12.66 -15.82 15.03
CA GLY A 205 -12.46 -15.17 16.32
C GLY A 205 -11.22 -14.29 16.45
N ARG A 206 -10.41 -14.16 15.40
CA ARG A 206 -9.15 -13.39 15.37
C ARG A 206 -9.17 -12.32 14.30
N TYR A 207 -8.56 -11.17 14.58
CA TYR A 207 -8.09 -10.21 13.57
C TYR A 207 -6.75 -10.68 13.03
N TRP A 208 -6.48 -10.40 11.77
CA TRP A 208 -5.28 -10.84 11.06
C TRP A 208 -4.62 -9.68 10.35
N MET A 209 -3.29 -9.71 10.26
CA MET A 209 -2.48 -8.69 9.60
C MET A 209 -1.35 -9.36 8.82
N TYR A 210 -1.20 -9.02 7.54
CA TYR A 210 -0.01 -9.34 6.75
C TYR A 210 1.07 -8.30 7.03
N PHE A 211 2.33 -8.71 7.09
CA PHE A 211 3.46 -7.79 7.27
C PHE A 211 4.75 -8.35 6.65
N GLY A 212 5.74 -7.47 6.40
CA GLY A 212 7.05 -7.82 5.84
C GLY A 212 7.44 -6.94 4.66
N ASP A 213 8.70 -7.01 4.21
CA ASP A 213 9.24 -6.23 3.09
C ASP A 213 10.18 -7.01 2.15
N THR A 214 10.28 -8.29 2.27
CA THR A 214 10.99 -9.19 1.34
C THR A 214 10.16 -10.42 1.14
N ASN A 215 9.75 -11.02 2.23
CA ASN A 215 8.74 -12.05 2.31
C ASN A 215 7.62 -11.56 3.22
N LEU A 216 6.39 -12.04 3.01
CA LEU A 216 5.28 -11.71 3.88
C LEU A 216 5.04 -12.80 4.91
N PHE A 217 4.75 -12.33 6.10
CA PHE A 217 4.35 -13.10 7.27
C PHE A 217 3.00 -12.62 7.78
N MET A 218 2.50 -13.24 8.85
CA MET A 218 1.25 -12.82 9.47
C MET A 218 1.36 -12.70 10.98
N ALA A 219 0.57 -11.78 11.52
CA ALA A 219 0.25 -11.67 12.92
C ALA A 219 -1.27 -11.76 13.11
N TYR A 220 -1.71 -12.17 14.32
CA TYR A 220 -3.11 -12.21 14.68
C TYR A 220 -3.34 -11.63 16.09
N SER A 221 -4.58 -11.21 16.35
CA SER A 221 -5.00 -10.64 17.62
C SER A 221 -6.46 -10.96 17.89
N THR A 222 -6.86 -11.06 19.13
CA THR A 222 -8.27 -11.20 19.52
C THR A 222 -8.95 -9.85 19.78
N ASP A 223 -8.16 -8.79 20.02
CA ASP A 223 -8.63 -7.48 20.51
C ASP A 223 -8.04 -6.26 19.77
N LEU A 224 -7.17 -6.46 18.75
CA LEU A 224 -6.42 -5.42 18.03
C LEU A 224 -5.32 -4.72 18.85
N LEU A 225 -5.13 -5.09 20.10
CA LEU A 225 -4.14 -4.49 21.01
C LEU A 225 -2.98 -5.44 21.32
N HIS A 226 -3.25 -6.73 21.37
CA HIS A 226 -2.24 -7.75 21.64
C HIS A 226 -2.07 -8.64 20.42
N TRP A 227 -0.89 -8.53 19.79
CA TRP A 227 -0.59 -9.22 18.54
C TRP A 227 0.41 -10.35 18.75
N GLU A 228 0.14 -11.47 18.14
CA GLU A 228 1.00 -12.64 18.12
C GLU A 228 1.42 -12.97 16.69
N ALA A 229 2.68 -13.35 16.50
CA ALA A 229 3.18 -13.81 15.22
C ALA A 229 2.63 -15.21 14.88
N LEU A 230 2.26 -15.42 13.61
CA LEU A 230 1.91 -16.77 13.14
C LEU A 230 3.21 -17.57 12.94
N GLU A 231 3.41 -18.56 13.80
CA GLU A 231 4.54 -19.48 13.74
C GLU A 231 4.13 -20.87 13.25
N ASN A 232 5.04 -21.54 12.58
CA ASN A 232 4.91 -22.97 12.32
C ASN A 232 4.97 -23.73 13.66
N ALA A 233 4.06 -24.68 13.85
CA ALA A 233 3.88 -25.38 15.13
C ALA A 233 5.12 -26.19 15.56
N GLU A 234 5.88 -26.72 14.60
CA GLU A 234 7.06 -27.57 14.83
C GLU A 234 8.34 -26.74 14.92
N SER A 235 8.64 -25.98 13.86
CA SER A 235 9.91 -25.23 13.74
C SER A 235 9.95 -23.96 14.57
N LYS A 236 8.79 -23.46 15.03
CA LYS A 236 8.64 -22.19 15.77
C LYS A 236 9.20 -20.96 15.04
N ILE A 237 9.25 -21.01 13.71
CA ILE A 237 9.61 -19.86 12.86
C ILE A 237 8.38 -19.23 12.25
N LEU A 238 8.49 -17.97 11.81
CA LEU A 238 7.40 -17.26 11.12
C LEU A 238 6.94 -18.03 9.88
N VAL A 239 5.62 -18.16 9.71
CA VAL A 239 5.04 -18.76 8.52
C VAL A 239 5.12 -17.76 7.38
N ASN A 240 5.87 -18.11 6.33
CA ASN A 240 5.94 -17.33 5.10
C ASN A 240 4.66 -17.55 4.28
N VAL A 241 3.96 -16.46 3.94
CA VAL A 241 2.69 -16.50 3.22
C VAL A 241 2.76 -15.93 1.80
N LEU A 242 3.84 -15.20 1.47
CA LEU A 242 4.14 -14.74 0.12
C LEU A 242 5.64 -14.49 -0.03
N SER A 243 6.22 -14.97 -1.14
CA SER A 243 7.63 -14.75 -1.49
C SER A 243 7.79 -14.16 -2.89
N PRO A 244 8.93 -13.53 -3.19
CA PRO A 244 9.34 -13.16 -4.54
C PRO A 244 9.30 -14.35 -5.50
N ARG A 245 9.11 -14.08 -6.80
CA ARG A 245 9.12 -15.08 -7.88
C ARG A 245 10.25 -14.80 -8.86
N ALA A 246 11.21 -15.70 -8.97
CA ALA A 246 12.27 -15.60 -9.99
C ALA A 246 11.68 -15.51 -11.41
N GLY A 247 12.19 -14.60 -12.24
CA GLY A 247 11.73 -14.38 -13.61
C GLY A 247 10.47 -13.50 -13.75
N TYR A 248 9.94 -12.97 -12.64
CA TYR A 248 8.77 -12.09 -12.65
C TYR A 248 9.13 -10.68 -12.16
N PHE A 249 8.21 -9.73 -12.34
CA PHE A 249 8.31 -8.35 -11.89
C PHE A 249 8.50 -8.21 -10.37
N ASP A 250 8.12 -9.22 -9.60
CA ASP A 250 8.22 -9.29 -8.14
C ASP A 250 9.36 -10.21 -7.68
N SER A 251 10.46 -10.23 -8.43
CA SER A 251 11.57 -11.14 -8.20
C SER A 251 12.54 -10.75 -7.07
N ARG A 252 12.49 -9.50 -6.58
CA ARG A 252 13.35 -9.01 -5.51
C ARG A 252 12.71 -9.03 -4.14
N LEU A 253 11.53 -8.48 -4.04
CA LEU A 253 10.76 -8.36 -2.79
C LEU A 253 9.26 -8.28 -3.06
N VAL A 254 8.51 -8.59 -2.02
CA VAL A 254 7.07 -8.34 -1.90
C VAL A 254 6.80 -7.65 -0.57
N GLU A 255 5.88 -6.66 -0.56
CA GLU A 255 5.55 -5.84 0.61
C GLU A 255 4.05 -5.51 0.60
N PRO A 256 3.30 -5.61 1.72
CA PRO A 256 1.89 -5.27 1.74
C PRO A 256 1.65 -3.83 1.25
N GLY A 257 0.62 -3.66 0.44
CA GLY A 257 0.11 -2.35 0.04
C GLY A 257 -0.80 -1.75 1.13
N PRO A 258 -2.07 -1.40 0.80
CA PRO A 258 -3.06 -0.98 1.77
C PRO A 258 -3.48 -2.14 2.69
N PHE A 259 -4.62 -1.98 3.38
CA PHE A 259 -5.28 -3.09 4.07
C PHE A 259 -5.57 -4.27 3.13
N ALA A 260 -5.83 -5.48 3.68
CA ALA A 260 -6.31 -6.61 2.91
C ALA A 260 -7.85 -6.66 2.95
N LEU A 261 -8.51 -6.75 1.78
CA LEU A 261 -9.96 -6.68 1.67
C LEU A 261 -10.61 -8.06 1.69
N TYR A 262 -11.46 -8.32 2.69
CA TYR A 262 -12.31 -9.49 2.73
C TYR A 262 -13.47 -9.37 1.74
N THR A 263 -13.58 -10.30 0.81
CA THR A 263 -14.59 -10.33 -0.24
C THR A 263 -15.36 -11.67 -0.26
N LYS A 264 -16.39 -11.76 -1.09
CA LYS A 264 -17.10 -13.04 -1.34
C LYS A 264 -16.19 -14.11 -1.92
N LYS A 265 -15.14 -13.73 -2.65
CA LYS A 265 -14.20 -14.63 -3.36
C LYS A 265 -13.02 -15.08 -2.48
N GLY A 266 -12.70 -14.34 -1.44
CA GLY A 266 -11.55 -14.56 -0.57
C GLY A 266 -11.03 -13.25 -0.01
N ILE A 267 -9.81 -13.25 0.49
CA ILE A 267 -9.12 -12.06 0.98
C ILE A 267 -8.18 -11.57 -0.12
N VAL A 268 -8.44 -10.38 -0.64
CA VAL A 268 -7.60 -9.75 -1.67
C VAL A 268 -6.57 -8.84 -0.99
N LEU A 269 -5.30 -9.14 -1.15
CA LEU A 269 -4.19 -8.27 -0.75
C LEU A 269 -3.57 -7.66 -2.00
N ILE A 270 -3.57 -6.34 -2.08
CA ILE A 270 -2.68 -5.60 -2.98
C ILE A 270 -1.31 -5.61 -2.33
N TYR A 271 -0.27 -5.94 -3.09
CA TYR A 271 1.11 -5.92 -2.62
C TYR A 271 2.01 -5.14 -3.56
N ASN A 272 2.96 -4.42 -3.00
CA ASN A 272 4.06 -3.81 -3.71
C ASN A 272 5.14 -4.86 -3.98
N SER A 273 5.88 -4.66 -5.03
CA SER A 273 6.94 -5.56 -5.48
C SER A 273 8.11 -4.79 -6.03
N SER A 274 9.27 -5.42 -6.09
CA SER A 274 10.42 -4.87 -6.79
C SER A 274 11.06 -5.90 -7.72
N ASN A 275 11.45 -5.44 -8.90
CA ASN A 275 12.15 -6.23 -9.92
C ASN A 275 13.60 -6.41 -9.51
N ALA A 276 14.14 -7.63 -9.59
CA ALA A 276 15.53 -7.93 -9.21
C ALA A 276 16.56 -7.45 -10.26
N ALA A 277 17.83 -7.50 -9.89
CA ALA A 277 18.91 -7.23 -10.84
C ALA A 277 19.11 -8.36 -11.86
N ASN A 278 18.80 -9.61 -11.45
CA ASN A 278 18.95 -10.83 -12.25
C ASN A 278 17.75 -11.75 -12.02
N ASN A 279 17.48 -12.68 -12.93
CA ASN A 279 16.30 -13.57 -12.87
C ASN A 279 15.00 -12.79 -12.66
N ASN A 280 14.84 -11.72 -13.40
CA ASN A 280 13.80 -10.70 -13.27
C ASN A 280 12.88 -10.67 -14.49
N ASP A 281 11.89 -9.80 -14.47
CA ASP A 281 11.13 -9.40 -15.65
C ASP A 281 12.01 -8.46 -16.50
N SER A 282 12.44 -8.92 -17.67
CA SER A 282 13.29 -8.15 -18.58
C SER A 282 12.59 -6.98 -19.26
N THR A 283 11.26 -6.87 -19.15
CA THR A 283 10.48 -5.76 -19.72
C THR A 283 10.48 -4.53 -18.84
N LEU A 284 10.89 -4.68 -17.57
CA LEU A 284 11.02 -3.59 -16.60
C LEU A 284 12.49 -3.28 -16.29
N PRO A 285 12.83 -2.01 -16.01
CA PRO A 285 14.11 -1.67 -15.43
C PRO A 285 14.40 -2.46 -14.15
N LYS A 286 15.69 -2.69 -13.84
CA LYS A 286 16.09 -3.27 -12.56
C LYS A 286 15.64 -2.38 -11.42
N PHE A 287 15.18 -3.01 -10.34
CA PHE A 287 14.70 -2.34 -9.12
C PHE A 287 13.43 -1.53 -9.28
N THR A 288 12.73 -1.61 -10.41
CA THR A 288 11.40 -1.01 -10.59
C THR A 288 10.44 -1.52 -9.52
N TYR A 289 9.76 -0.59 -8.86
CA TYR A 289 8.67 -0.90 -7.95
C TYR A 289 7.33 -0.82 -8.68
N SER A 290 6.55 -1.88 -8.55
CA SER A 290 5.22 -2.03 -9.12
C SER A 290 4.28 -2.70 -8.12
N ALA A 291 2.97 -2.74 -8.40
CA ALA A 291 2.03 -3.41 -7.51
C ALA A 291 1.17 -4.44 -8.24
N ALA A 292 0.80 -5.48 -7.50
CA ALA A 292 0.04 -6.63 -7.97
C ALA A 292 -0.94 -7.10 -6.88
N GLN A 293 -1.64 -8.22 -7.13
CA GLN A 293 -2.69 -8.71 -6.26
C GLN A 293 -2.51 -10.20 -5.97
N VAL A 294 -2.87 -10.61 -4.76
CA VAL A 294 -2.90 -12.00 -4.33
C VAL A 294 -4.21 -12.30 -3.61
N LEU A 295 -4.78 -13.48 -3.86
CA LEU A 295 -5.99 -13.97 -3.23
C LEU A 295 -5.64 -15.03 -2.18
N TYR A 296 -6.15 -14.84 -0.97
CA TYR A 296 -6.09 -15.83 0.09
C TYR A 296 -7.47 -16.41 0.41
N ASP A 297 -7.47 -17.60 1.03
CA ASP A 297 -8.68 -18.25 1.48
C ASP A 297 -9.40 -17.41 2.56
N LYS A 298 -10.72 -17.26 2.42
CA LYS A 298 -11.51 -16.43 3.32
C LYS A 298 -11.61 -16.96 4.77
N SER A 299 -11.34 -18.25 4.97
CA SER A 299 -11.40 -18.93 6.28
C SER A 299 -10.02 -19.26 6.82
N ILE A 300 -9.02 -19.36 5.96
CA ILE A 300 -7.62 -19.66 6.29
C ILE A 300 -6.73 -18.54 5.71
N PRO A 301 -6.60 -17.38 6.39
CA PRO A 301 -5.99 -16.18 5.83
C PRO A 301 -4.54 -16.31 5.34
N TYR A 302 -3.83 -17.34 5.79
CA TYR A 302 -2.46 -17.65 5.36
C TYR A 302 -2.38 -18.66 4.21
N LYS A 303 -3.51 -19.15 3.68
CA LYS A 303 -3.54 -20.07 2.53
C LYS A 303 -3.74 -19.27 1.25
N GLN A 304 -2.67 -19.11 0.47
CA GLN A 304 -2.75 -18.51 -0.85
C GLN A 304 -3.59 -19.41 -1.80
N ILE A 305 -4.53 -18.79 -2.51
CA ILE A 305 -5.36 -19.44 -3.54
C ILE A 305 -4.82 -19.11 -4.93
N ASP A 306 -4.58 -17.82 -5.18
CA ASP A 306 -4.19 -17.34 -6.50
C ASP A 306 -3.31 -16.08 -6.38
N ARG A 307 -2.61 -15.72 -7.45
CA ARG A 307 -1.74 -14.54 -7.52
C ARG A 307 -1.62 -14.06 -8.95
N THR A 308 -1.82 -12.78 -9.19
CA THR A 308 -1.73 -12.23 -10.54
C THR A 308 -0.35 -12.48 -11.16
N LYS A 309 -0.34 -12.75 -12.45
CA LYS A 309 0.89 -13.02 -13.23
C LYS A 309 1.61 -11.74 -13.61
N THR A 310 0.89 -10.61 -13.61
CA THR A 310 1.40 -9.30 -13.99
C THR A 310 1.04 -8.27 -12.92
N TYR A 311 1.76 -7.15 -12.91
CA TYR A 311 1.41 -5.95 -12.17
C TYR A 311 0.19 -5.25 -12.79
N PHE A 312 -0.56 -4.49 -11.99
CA PHE A 312 -1.64 -3.63 -12.47
C PHE A 312 -1.24 -2.15 -12.54
N ILE A 313 -0.16 -1.76 -11.84
CA ILE A 313 0.43 -0.42 -11.86
C ILE A 313 1.96 -0.52 -11.82
N HIS A 314 2.64 0.31 -12.60
CA HIS A 314 4.10 0.41 -12.68
C HIS A 314 4.50 1.83 -13.13
N PRO A 315 5.77 2.25 -12.97
CA PRO A 315 6.24 3.56 -13.40
C PRO A 315 6.23 3.70 -14.93
N ASP A 316 5.34 4.53 -15.45
CA ASP A 316 5.27 4.87 -16.88
C ASP A 316 5.20 6.40 -17.10
N LYS A 317 5.04 7.21 -16.03
CA LYS A 317 4.96 8.66 -16.06
C LYS A 317 6.25 9.33 -15.58
N PRO A 318 6.57 10.54 -16.05
CA PRO A 318 7.81 11.23 -15.65
C PRO A 318 7.95 11.41 -14.13
N TYR A 319 6.85 11.70 -13.42
CA TYR A 319 6.86 11.91 -11.96
C TYR A 319 7.05 10.61 -11.15
N GLU A 320 7.03 9.45 -11.80
CA GLU A 320 7.26 8.13 -11.19
C GLU A 320 8.68 7.61 -11.42
N LYS A 321 9.41 8.20 -12.36
CA LYS A 321 10.69 7.68 -12.85
C LYS A 321 11.92 8.27 -12.15
N ILE A 322 11.85 9.51 -11.70
CA ILE A 322 12.98 10.22 -11.11
C ILE A 322 12.58 10.89 -9.80
N GLY A 323 13.31 10.57 -8.71
CA GLY A 323 13.11 11.14 -7.39
C GLY A 323 14.18 10.70 -6.40
N GLU A 324 13.83 10.50 -5.15
CA GLU A 324 14.74 9.94 -4.13
C GLU A 324 15.13 8.50 -4.47
N VAL A 325 14.14 7.70 -4.91
CA VAL A 325 14.35 6.38 -5.53
C VAL A 325 13.69 6.42 -6.90
N ASN A 326 14.43 6.00 -7.93
CA ASN A 326 13.91 5.99 -9.29
C ASN A 326 12.99 4.79 -9.55
N GLU A 327 12.07 4.94 -10.54
CA GLU A 327 11.20 3.87 -11.02
C GLU A 327 10.32 3.28 -9.91
N VAL A 328 9.54 4.15 -9.20
CA VAL A 328 8.66 3.73 -8.09
C VAL A 328 7.21 4.11 -8.31
N CYS A 329 6.33 3.10 -8.25
CA CYS A 329 4.92 3.20 -7.88
C CYS A 329 4.71 2.37 -6.61
N PHE A 330 4.59 3.02 -5.45
CA PHE A 330 4.43 2.35 -4.15
C PHE A 330 3.05 2.60 -3.56
N VAL A 331 2.20 1.57 -3.56
CA VAL A 331 0.77 1.65 -3.26
C VAL A 331 0.52 1.40 -1.78
N GLU A 332 -0.11 2.36 -1.08
CA GLU A 332 -0.46 2.21 0.34
C GLU A 332 -1.86 2.73 0.72
N GLY A 333 -2.44 3.63 -0.08
CA GLY A 333 -3.75 4.20 0.18
C GLY A 333 -4.83 3.64 -0.75
N LEU A 334 -5.97 3.19 -0.21
CA LEU A 334 -7.11 2.73 -0.97
C LEU A 334 -8.40 3.10 -0.26
N VAL A 335 -9.33 3.74 -0.96
CA VAL A 335 -10.67 4.06 -0.45
C VAL A 335 -11.74 3.74 -1.48
N TYR A 336 -12.95 3.44 -0.98
CA TYR A 336 -14.16 3.45 -1.80
C TYR A 336 -14.92 4.74 -1.50
N PHE A 337 -14.98 5.65 -2.46
CA PHE A 337 -15.53 6.97 -2.28
C PHE A 337 -16.30 7.42 -3.53
N LYS A 338 -17.53 7.93 -3.35
CA LYS A 338 -18.40 8.36 -4.46
C LYS A 338 -18.51 7.30 -5.57
N ASP A 339 -18.79 6.05 -5.15
CA ASP A 339 -18.95 4.87 -6.03
C ASP A 339 -17.72 4.47 -6.87
N GLN A 340 -16.52 4.93 -6.48
CA GLN A 340 -15.26 4.61 -7.13
C GLN A 340 -14.23 4.10 -6.12
N TRP A 341 -13.32 3.23 -6.57
CA TRP A 341 -12.10 2.93 -5.85
C TRP A 341 -11.04 3.96 -6.21
N ILE A 342 -10.47 4.61 -5.22
CA ILE A 342 -9.39 5.58 -5.40
C ILE A 342 -8.15 5.03 -4.72
N LEU A 343 -7.08 4.91 -5.49
CA LEU A 343 -5.78 4.38 -5.10
C LEU A 343 -4.78 5.53 -4.99
N TYR A 344 -4.12 5.64 -3.84
CA TYR A 344 -3.06 6.62 -3.60
C TYR A 344 -1.73 5.90 -3.47
N TYR A 345 -0.70 6.45 -4.09
CA TYR A 345 0.61 5.82 -4.14
C TYR A 345 1.76 6.83 -4.11
N GLY A 346 2.89 6.41 -3.53
CA GLY A 346 4.16 7.12 -3.61
C GLY A 346 4.78 7.00 -4.99
N THR A 347 5.34 8.10 -5.50
CA THR A 347 5.98 8.16 -6.81
C THR A 347 7.44 8.55 -6.65
N ALA A 348 8.34 7.71 -7.17
CA ALA A 348 9.80 7.91 -7.09
C ALA A 348 10.28 8.33 -5.67
N ASP A 349 9.60 7.83 -4.62
CA ASP A 349 9.82 8.17 -3.20
C ASP A 349 9.88 9.67 -2.90
N SER A 350 9.16 10.49 -3.65
CA SER A 350 9.26 11.95 -3.56
C SER A 350 7.93 12.67 -3.49
N LYS A 351 6.89 12.12 -4.14
CA LYS A 351 5.57 12.75 -4.28
C LYS A 351 4.47 11.71 -4.15
N ILE A 352 3.22 12.17 -4.11
CA ILE A 352 2.04 11.31 -4.06
C ILE A 352 1.19 11.53 -5.30
N ALA A 353 0.73 10.43 -5.88
CA ALA A 353 -0.19 10.42 -7.01
C ALA A 353 -1.46 9.61 -6.71
N VAL A 354 -2.44 9.73 -7.61
CA VAL A 354 -3.76 9.09 -7.50
C VAL A 354 -4.11 8.36 -8.81
N ALA A 355 -4.77 7.22 -8.66
CA ALA A 355 -5.39 6.47 -9.75
C ALA A 355 -6.81 6.03 -9.37
N ILE A 356 -7.71 5.92 -10.32
CA ILE A 356 -9.13 5.63 -10.08
C ILE A 356 -9.57 4.39 -10.85
N ALA A 357 -10.41 3.57 -10.23
CA ALA A 357 -11.09 2.46 -10.88
C ALA A 357 -12.62 2.57 -10.72
N ASN A 358 -13.34 2.48 -11.84
CA ASN A 358 -14.80 2.73 -11.94
C ASN A 358 -15.67 1.49 -11.68
N HIS A 359 -15.18 0.44 -10.96
CA HIS A 359 -15.96 -0.79 -10.83
C HIS A 359 -16.17 -1.28 -9.40
N LYS A 360 -17.34 -1.91 -9.16
CA LYS A 360 -17.69 -2.63 -7.92
C LYS A 360 -16.97 -3.99 -7.90
N LEU A 361 -16.27 -4.28 -6.82
CA LEU A 361 -15.84 -5.65 -6.50
C LEU A 361 -17.00 -6.44 -5.94
#